data_808585d5914ecd046d5e9c5d16ceeeb6
#
_entry.id   808585d5914ecd046d5e9c5d16ceeeb6
#
_cell.length_a   1.000
_cell.length_b   1.000
_cell.length_c   1.000
_cell.angle_alpha   90.00
_cell.angle_beta   90.00
_cell.angle_gamma   90.00
#
_symmetry.space_group_name_H-M   'P 1'
#
loop_
_entity.id
_entity.type
_entity.pdbx_description
1 polymer ?
#
loop_
_entity_poly.entity_id
_entity_poly.type
_entity_poly.pdbx_seq_one_letter_code
_entity_poly.pdbx_strand_id
1 'polypeptide(L)'
;MDLLDRITNFLERYVFKSNFSRPEGSLAAEPASECAVHQRRRNARLPASLPARNYFHGRNRQRKEEAEAFDPKFEALMNAAKKGAILFSLGTVSNTTNMPEHMLNCFVEAFAQFPDYNILWRMEMEVPQAAKYKHIHILKWLPQKELMKHPKTRLLIAHGGYNSFLEASQTGVPVVLMPLFADQFINARRAQRFGFARTLDKLALTTEKVADAMSAILNDLSYTQNAKKLASMLADKPTTKPYAILEHRLKLATVDSPHFALKPAQDLSILEFYLFDIAAVIAVVLFVLKN
;
A
#
# COMPACT_ATOMS: atom_id res chain seq x y z
N MET A 1 -30.52 -1.93 -12.58
CA MET A 1 -29.43 -1.13 -13.18
C MET A 1 -29.76 -1.04 -14.66
N ASP A 2 -30.09 0.13 -15.16
CA ASP A 2 -30.48 0.30 -16.55
C ASP A 2 -29.25 0.26 -17.50
N LEU A 3 -29.51 0.25 -18.81
CA LEU A 3 -28.46 0.18 -19.83
C LEU A 3 -27.51 1.40 -19.77
N LEU A 4 -28.05 2.58 -19.46
CA LEU A 4 -27.28 3.81 -19.30
C LEU A 4 -26.31 3.73 -18.13
N ASP A 5 -26.75 3.21 -16.98
CA ASP A 5 -25.87 2.97 -15.82
C ASP A 5 -24.74 1.99 -16.15
N ARG A 6 -25.02 0.98 -16.95
CA ARG A 6 -24.03 -0.03 -17.35
C ARG A 6 -23.01 0.54 -18.32
N ILE A 7 -23.45 1.34 -19.30
CA ILE A 7 -22.59 2.05 -20.24
C ILE A 7 -21.69 3.05 -19.50
N THR A 8 -22.26 3.83 -18.59
CA THR A 8 -21.52 4.81 -17.78
C THR A 8 -20.44 4.12 -16.94
N ASN A 9 -20.78 3.03 -16.26
CA ASN A 9 -19.82 2.25 -15.47
C ASN A 9 -18.74 1.60 -16.34
N PHE A 10 -19.06 1.15 -17.55
CA PHE A 10 -18.10 0.61 -18.51
C PHE A 10 -17.16 1.71 -19.01
N LEU A 11 -17.68 2.86 -19.41
CA LEU A 11 -16.88 3.99 -19.87
C LEU A 11 -15.96 4.51 -18.76
N GLU A 12 -16.45 4.64 -17.53
CA GLU A 12 -15.61 5.03 -16.38
C GLU A 12 -14.50 4.01 -16.09
N ARG A 13 -14.79 2.71 -16.22
CA ARG A 13 -13.80 1.66 -15.93
C ARG A 13 -12.75 1.47 -16.99
N TYR A 14 -13.13 1.50 -18.26
CA TYR A 14 -12.30 1.02 -19.36
C TYR A 14 -11.85 2.12 -20.30
N VAL A 15 -12.66 3.17 -20.53
CA VAL A 15 -12.33 4.25 -21.46
C VAL A 15 -11.65 5.42 -20.76
N PHE A 16 -12.18 5.88 -19.63
CA PHE A 16 -11.60 7.02 -18.90
C PHE A 16 -10.36 6.69 -18.07
N LYS A 17 -10.17 5.42 -17.69
CA LYS A 17 -8.93 5.01 -17.00
C LYS A 17 -7.72 4.85 -17.91
N SER A 18 -7.91 4.63 -19.20
CA SER A 18 -6.80 4.44 -20.13
C SER A 18 -6.24 5.74 -20.74
N ASN A 19 -6.98 6.85 -20.70
CA ASN A 19 -6.62 8.05 -21.47
C ASN A 19 -6.46 9.35 -20.66
N PHE A 20 -6.51 9.33 -19.31
CA PHE A 20 -6.27 10.54 -18.52
C PHE A 20 -5.03 10.42 -17.64
N SER A 21 -3.87 10.60 -18.25
CA SER A 21 -2.79 11.34 -17.63
C SER A 21 -3.23 12.81 -17.56
N ARG A 22 -3.77 13.24 -16.42
CA ARG A 22 -3.96 14.67 -16.19
C ARG A 22 -2.60 15.32 -16.15
N PRO A 23 -2.40 16.45 -16.86
CA PRO A 23 -1.21 17.27 -16.67
C PRO A 23 -1.18 17.75 -15.22
N GLU A 24 -0.02 17.68 -14.61
CA GLU A 24 0.26 18.25 -13.31
C GLU A 24 0.09 19.78 -13.40
N GLY A 25 -0.95 20.28 -12.81
CA GLY A 25 -1.20 21.72 -12.72
C GLY A 25 -2.63 22.03 -12.28
N SER A 26 -2.77 22.40 -11.03
CA SER A 26 -3.96 22.86 -10.30
C SER A 26 -4.71 21.82 -9.47
N LEU A 27 -4.16 21.52 -8.31
CA LEU A 27 -4.94 21.15 -7.14
C LEU A 27 -4.86 22.32 -6.18
N ALA A 28 -5.83 23.23 -6.29
CA ALA A 28 -6.17 24.12 -5.18
C ALA A 28 -6.56 23.22 -3.99
N ALA A 29 -5.91 23.45 -2.85
CA ALA A 29 -6.16 22.71 -1.62
C ALA A 29 -7.61 22.94 -1.18
N GLU A 30 -8.45 21.93 -1.33
CA GLU A 30 -9.73 21.91 -0.63
C GLU A 30 -9.48 21.76 0.88
N PRO A 31 -10.18 22.54 1.72
CA PRO A 31 -9.97 22.47 3.16
C PRO A 31 -10.32 21.08 3.72
N ALA A 32 -9.46 20.58 4.57
CA ALA A 32 -9.49 19.22 5.14
C ALA A 32 -10.83 18.84 5.81
N SER A 33 -11.71 19.79 6.13
CA SER A 33 -13.03 19.57 6.72
C SER A 33 -14.07 18.99 5.74
N GLU A 34 -14.03 19.34 4.46
CA GLU A 34 -14.98 18.82 3.47
C GLU A 34 -14.65 17.40 3.01
N CYS A 35 -13.36 17.07 2.94
CA CYS A 35 -12.91 15.73 2.61
C CYS A 35 -13.37 14.69 3.65
N ALA A 36 -13.34 15.04 4.93
CA ALA A 36 -13.78 14.17 6.03
C ALA A 36 -15.30 13.92 6.00
N VAL A 37 -16.11 14.93 5.66
CA VAL A 37 -17.57 14.83 5.57
C VAL A 37 -17.98 14.02 4.34
N HIS A 38 -17.30 14.21 3.21
CA HIS A 38 -17.56 13.43 1.99
C HIS A 38 -17.17 11.96 2.16
N GLN A 39 -16.10 11.68 2.87
CA GLN A 39 -15.66 10.32 3.18
C GLN A 39 -16.63 9.61 4.14
N ARG A 40 -17.18 10.32 5.15
CA ARG A 40 -18.24 9.80 6.02
C ARG A 40 -19.53 9.49 5.26
N ARG A 41 -19.94 10.33 4.30
CA ARG A 41 -21.13 10.11 3.49
C ARG A 41 -20.98 8.96 2.49
N ARG A 42 -19.78 8.73 1.94
CA ARG A 42 -19.47 7.57 1.09
C ARG A 42 -19.43 6.27 1.90
N ASN A 43 -18.89 6.29 3.11
CA ASN A 43 -18.87 5.12 3.99
C ASN A 43 -20.25 4.76 4.55
N ALA A 44 -21.15 5.75 4.71
CA ALA A 44 -22.51 5.51 5.16
C ALA A 44 -23.44 4.93 4.05
N ARG A 45 -23.02 4.97 2.78
CA ARG A 45 -23.77 4.42 1.64
C ARG A 45 -23.14 3.17 1.02
N LEU A 46 -22.10 2.61 1.64
CA LEU A 46 -21.60 1.31 1.23
C LEU A 46 -22.63 0.26 1.70
N PRO A 47 -23.26 -0.50 0.79
CA PRO A 47 -24.12 -1.59 1.19
C PRO A 47 -23.31 -2.55 2.07
N ALA A 48 -23.97 -3.18 3.03
CA ALA A 48 -23.38 -4.15 3.96
C ALA A 48 -22.74 -5.38 3.26
N SER A 49 -22.74 -5.42 1.97
CA SER A 49 -22.12 -6.40 1.07
C SER A 49 -20.79 -5.92 0.49
N LEU A 50 -19.93 -5.29 1.30
CA LEU A 50 -18.52 -5.23 0.91
C LEU A 50 -18.02 -6.68 0.83
N PRO A 51 -17.56 -7.12 -0.37
CA PRO A 51 -17.19 -8.51 -0.56
C PRO A 51 -16.14 -8.90 0.46
N ALA A 52 -16.28 -10.11 1.00
CA ALA A 52 -15.36 -10.77 1.94
C ALA A 52 -13.87 -10.74 1.49
N ARG A 53 -13.62 -10.31 0.28
CA ARG A 53 -12.30 -10.19 -0.36
C ARG A 53 -11.29 -9.35 0.42
N ASN A 54 -11.72 -8.34 1.18
CA ASN A 54 -10.83 -7.49 1.95
C ASN A 54 -10.52 -8.03 3.36
N TYR A 55 -11.20 -9.09 3.80
CA TYR A 55 -11.01 -9.67 5.14
C TYR A 55 -10.11 -10.92 5.13
N PHE A 56 -9.86 -11.52 3.95
CA PHE A 56 -9.15 -12.78 3.84
C PHE A 56 -7.63 -12.67 3.68
N HIS A 57 -7.05 -11.49 3.58
CA HIS A 57 -5.62 -11.32 3.38
C HIS A 57 -4.81 -11.17 4.68
N GLY A 58 -5.37 -11.54 5.81
CA GLY A 58 -4.56 -11.88 6.96
C GLY A 58 -4.16 -13.36 6.82
N ARG A 59 -2.96 -13.69 6.39
CA ARG A 59 -2.36 -15.00 6.65
C ARG A 59 -2.41 -15.20 8.15
N ASN A 60 -3.47 -15.88 8.59
CA ASN A 60 -3.61 -16.30 9.96
C ASN A 60 -2.70 -17.50 10.21
N ARG A 61 -1.40 -17.28 10.22
CA ARG A 61 -0.56 -18.06 11.10
C ARG A 61 -0.82 -17.52 12.50
N GLN A 62 -1.89 -18.00 13.12
CA GLN A 62 -1.86 -18.18 14.56
C GLN A 62 -0.88 -19.32 14.88
N ARG A 63 0.41 -19.16 14.60
CA ARG A 63 1.39 -19.53 15.58
C ARG A 63 1.03 -18.63 16.76
N LYS A 64 0.78 -19.22 17.92
CA LYS A 64 0.93 -18.49 19.18
C LYS A 64 2.15 -17.60 18.95
N GLU A 65 1.95 -16.29 18.91
CA GLU A 65 3.05 -15.35 19.05
C GLU A 65 3.50 -15.52 20.52
N GLU A 66 4.14 -16.64 20.82
CA GLU A 66 5.18 -16.67 21.83
C GLU A 66 6.07 -15.57 21.35
N ALA A 67 6.21 -14.55 22.16
CA ALA A 67 7.07 -13.42 21.85
C ALA A 67 8.46 -14.03 21.64
N GLU A 68 8.77 -14.37 20.38
CA GLU A 68 10.13 -14.77 20.01
C GLU A 68 10.96 -13.58 20.46
N ALA A 69 11.86 -13.84 21.39
CA ALA A 69 12.75 -12.80 21.94
C ALA A 69 13.39 -12.10 20.75
N PHE A 70 13.28 -10.78 20.71
CA PHE A 70 13.84 -9.96 19.65
C PHE A 70 15.35 -10.29 19.55
N ASP A 71 15.83 -10.64 18.36
CA ASP A 71 17.23 -11.07 18.17
C ASP A 71 18.17 -9.99 18.72
N PRO A 72 19.06 -10.33 19.69
CA PRO A 72 19.97 -9.38 20.33
C PRO A 72 20.81 -8.57 19.35
N LYS A 73 21.13 -9.13 18.18
CA LYS A 73 21.86 -8.45 17.11
C LYS A 73 21.06 -7.23 16.59
N PHE A 74 19.76 -7.42 16.32
CA PHE A 74 18.92 -6.32 15.85
C PHE A 74 18.65 -5.31 16.97
N GLU A 75 18.47 -5.78 18.19
CA GLU A 75 18.31 -4.91 19.36
C GLU A 75 19.52 -3.99 19.52
N ALA A 76 20.74 -4.51 19.40
CA ALA A 76 21.96 -3.73 19.46
C ALA A 76 22.02 -2.67 18.33
N LEU A 77 21.68 -3.06 17.08
CA LEU A 77 21.66 -2.13 15.95
C LEU A 77 20.61 -1.03 16.12
N MET A 78 19.42 -1.37 16.63
CA MET A 78 18.36 -0.40 16.90
C MET A 78 18.76 0.57 18.01
N ASN A 79 19.42 0.07 19.06
CA ASN A 79 19.84 0.87 20.21
C ASN A 79 21.03 1.75 19.94
N ALA A 80 21.94 1.36 19.07
CA ALA A 80 23.12 2.15 18.69
C ALA A 80 22.76 3.42 17.89
N ALA A 81 21.58 3.47 17.26
CA ALA A 81 21.15 4.61 16.47
C ALA A 81 20.80 5.82 17.37
N LYS A 82 21.35 7.00 17.08
CA LYS A 82 21.09 8.24 17.83
C LYS A 82 19.64 8.72 17.68
N LYS A 83 19.15 8.79 16.44
CA LYS A 83 17.79 9.29 16.13
C LYS A 83 16.81 8.17 15.78
N GLY A 84 17.27 6.92 15.65
CA GLY A 84 16.47 5.74 15.35
C GLY A 84 16.95 5.03 14.08
N ALA A 85 16.17 4.06 13.61
CA ALA A 85 16.52 3.23 12.48
C ALA A 85 15.56 3.44 11.29
N ILE A 86 16.12 3.25 10.10
CA ILE A 86 15.43 3.24 8.83
C ILE A 86 15.55 1.84 8.24
N LEU A 87 14.45 1.24 7.90
CA LEU A 87 14.40 -0.08 7.29
C LEU A 87 14.30 0.07 5.77
N PHE A 88 15.09 -0.69 5.02
CA PHE A 88 14.96 -0.72 3.57
C PHE A 88 14.83 -2.15 3.05
N SER A 89 13.71 -2.44 2.39
CA SER A 89 13.41 -3.76 1.82
C SER A 89 12.53 -3.64 0.59
N LEU A 90 12.99 -4.14 -0.55
CA LEU A 90 12.18 -4.24 -1.77
C LEU A 90 11.39 -5.56 -1.85
N GLY A 91 11.22 -6.24 -0.72
CA GLY A 91 10.46 -7.49 -0.61
C GLY A 91 11.28 -8.71 -1.06
N THR A 92 10.61 -9.86 -1.10
CA THR A 92 11.24 -11.15 -1.41
C THR A 92 11.02 -11.63 -2.84
N VAL A 93 10.06 -11.03 -3.55
CA VAL A 93 9.73 -11.40 -4.94
C VAL A 93 10.63 -10.69 -5.93
N SER A 94 11.05 -9.47 -5.62
CA SER A 94 11.99 -8.73 -6.45
C SER A 94 13.39 -9.25 -6.23
N ASN A 95 14.03 -9.73 -7.31
CA ASN A 95 15.44 -10.12 -7.25
C ASN A 95 16.30 -8.86 -7.11
N THR A 96 16.76 -8.58 -5.90
CA THR A 96 17.56 -7.40 -5.58
C THR A 96 18.99 -7.49 -6.11
N THR A 97 19.45 -8.68 -6.53
CA THR A 97 20.78 -8.84 -7.13
C THR A 97 20.88 -8.19 -8.52
N ASN A 98 19.72 -7.96 -9.17
CA ASN A 98 19.65 -7.31 -10.48
C ASN A 98 19.41 -5.78 -10.36
N MET A 99 19.57 -5.21 -9.18
CA MET A 99 19.43 -3.74 -9.03
C MET A 99 20.57 -3.04 -9.81
N PRO A 100 20.23 -2.11 -10.74
CA PRO A 100 21.24 -1.37 -11.48
C PRO A 100 22.21 -0.61 -10.56
N GLU A 101 23.47 -0.57 -10.92
CA GLU A 101 24.52 0.04 -10.09
C GLU A 101 24.22 1.52 -9.80
N HIS A 102 23.70 2.27 -10.79
CA HIS A 102 23.32 3.67 -10.57
C HIS A 102 22.27 3.83 -9.47
N MET A 103 21.30 2.88 -9.35
CA MET A 103 20.31 2.93 -8.29
C MET A 103 20.92 2.60 -6.93
N LEU A 104 21.83 1.63 -6.88
CA LEU A 104 22.59 1.31 -5.66
C LEU A 104 23.34 2.55 -5.17
N ASN A 105 24.05 3.23 -6.08
CA ASN A 105 24.80 4.45 -5.75
C ASN A 105 23.86 5.57 -5.26
N CYS A 106 22.72 5.80 -5.93
CA CYS A 106 21.74 6.78 -5.47
C CYS A 106 21.28 6.51 -4.02
N PHE A 107 20.99 5.26 -3.67
CA PHE A 107 20.60 4.91 -2.31
C PHE A 107 21.74 5.07 -1.31
N VAL A 108 22.93 4.58 -1.62
CA VAL A 108 24.11 4.68 -0.73
C VAL A 108 24.45 6.14 -0.44
N GLU A 109 24.50 6.98 -1.47
CA GLU A 109 24.81 8.40 -1.34
C GLU A 109 23.70 9.17 -0.59
N ALA A 110 22.44 8.83 -0.82
CA ALA A 110 21.35 9.40 -0.05
C ALA A 110 21.45 9.00 1.43
N PHE A 111 21.67 7.72 1.73
CA PHE A 111 21.81 7.22 3.10
C PHE A 111 23.00 7.82 3.84
N ALA A 112 24.08 8.11 3.13
CA ALA A 112 25.27 8.77 3.69
C ALA A 112 24.96 10.13 4.32
N GLN A 113 23.88 10.80 3.89
CA GLN A 113 23.46 12.10 4.42
C GLN A 113 22.73 12.00 5.77
N PHE A 114 22.42 10.76 6.23
CA PHE A 114 21.68 10.52 7.48
C PHE A 114 22.49 9.72 8.52
N PRO A 115 23.68 10.19 8.94
CA PRO A 115 24.58 9.44 9.80
C PRO A 115 24.06 9.22 11.23
N ASP A 116 23.04 9.95 11.66
CA ASP A 116 22.38 9.78 12.96
C ASP A 116 21.37 8.62 13.00
N TYR A 117 21.05 8.04 11.84
CA TYR A 117 20.13 6.92 11.71
C TYR A 117 20.87 5.66 11.30
N ASN A 118 20.55 4.51 11.89
CA ASN A 118 21.01 3.24 11.38
C ASN A 118 20.11 2.77 10.24
N ILE A 119 20.71 2.51 9.08
CA ILE A 119 20.02 2.00 7.90
C ILE A 119 20.15 0.47 7.89
N LEU A 120 19.06 -0.24 8.09
CA LEU A 120 18.99 -1.69 7.99
C LEU A 120 18.48 -2.06 6.61
N TRP A 121 19.37 -2.40 5.70
CA TRP A 121 19.08 -2.65 4.30
C TRP A 121 19.09 -4.14 3.99
N ARG A 122 17.91 -4.70 3.64
CA ARG A 122 17.83 -6.07 3.14
C ARG A 122 18.32 -6.15 1.70
N MET A 123 19.44 -6.86 1.50
CA MET A 123 20.05 -7.08 0.19
C MET A 123 20.64 -8.49 0.15
N GLU A 124 20.47 -9.19 -0.99
CA GLU A 124 20.99 -10.56 -1.17
C GLU A 124 22.43 -10.58 -1.67
N MET A 125 22.93 -9.44 -2.18
CA MET A 125 24.31 -9.24 -2.61
C MET A 125 25.05 -8.27 -1.70
N GLU A 126 26.36 -8.29 -1.77
CA GLU A 126 27.20 -7.29 -1.13
C GLU A 126 27.06 -5.94 -1.86
N VAL A 127 27.14 -4.86 -1.11
CA VAL A 127 27.14 -3.49 -1.62
C VAL A 127 28.44 -2.82 -1.18
N PRO A 128 29.55 -3.00 -1.92
CA PRO A 128 30.86 -2.48 -1.52
C PRO A 128 30.87 -0.97 -1.28
N GLN A 129 30.04 -0.24 -2.02
CA GLN A 129 29.90 1.22 -1.89
C GLN A 129 29.37 1.63 -0.51
N ALA A 130 28.62 0.77 0.17
CA ALA A 130 28.08 1.03 1.50
C ALA A 130 29.11 0.78 2.61
N ALA A 131 30.16 -0.02 2.37
CA ALA A 131 31.13 -0.45 3.38
C ALA A 131 31.86 0.70 4.08
N LYS A 132 32.00 1.85 3.41
CA LYS A 132 32.62 3.06 3.97
C LYS A 132 31.77 3.76 5.04
N TYR A 133 30.46 3.43 5.13
CA TYR A 133 29.51 4.07 6.03
C TYR A 133 29.09 3.12 7.15
N LYS A 134 29.56 3.35 8.37
CA LYS A 134 29.32 2.47 9.54
C LYS A 134 27.85 2.35 9.95
N HIS A 135 27.01 3.29 9.57
CA HIS A 135 25.57 3.32 9.90
C HIS A 135 24.69 2.62 8.86
N ILE A 136 25.28 2.12 7.75
CA ILE A 136 24.56 1.35 6.72
C ILE A 136 24.89 -0.13 6.91
N HIS A 137 23.88 -0.92 7.25
CA HIS A 137 24.01 -2.35 7.54
C HIS A 137 23.32 -3.15 6.46
N ILE A 138 24.12 -3.87 5.64
CA ILE A 138 23.59 -4.77 4.60
C ILE A 138 23.31 -6.12 5.25
N LEU A 139 22.08 -6.59 5.11
CA LEU A 139 21.56 -7.78 5.77
C LEU A 139 20.85 -8.68 4.75
N LYS A 140 21.19 -9.96 4.71
CA LYS A 140 20.52 -10.93 3.81
C LYS A 140 19.03 -11.14 4.18
N TRP A 141 18.74 -11.04 5.47
CA TRP A 141 17.39 -11.17 6.02
C TRP A 141 17.10 -10.07 7.02
N LEU A 142 15.85 -9.58 6.98
CA LEU A 142 15.35 -8.55 7.86
C LEU A 142 14.00 -9.00 8.45
N PRO A 143 13.90 -9.19 9.78
CA PRO A 143 12.61 -9.47 10.43
C PRO A 143 11.76 -8.20 10.45
N GLN A 144 11.25 -7.80 9.27
CA GLN A 144 10.63 -6.50 9.02
C GLN A 144 9.48 -6.22 9.98
N LYS A 145 8.59 -7.19 10.19
CA LYS A 145 7.40 -7.04 11.03
C LYS A 145 7.76 -6.71 12.50
N GLU A 146 8.76 -7.40 13.03
CA GLU A 146 9.26 -7.22 14.40
C GLU A 146 9.98 -5.88 14.53
N LEU A 147 10.85 -5.57 13.59
CA LEU A 147 11.57 -4.31 13.56
C LEU A 147 10.66 -3.09 13.43
N MET A 148 9.57 -3.22 12.66
CA MET A 148 8.58 -2.13 12.55
C MET A 148 7.78 -1.88 13.83
N LYS A 149 7.67 -2.86 14.72
CA LYS A 149 7.07 -2.69 16.05
C LYS A 149 8.01 -1.97 17.03
N HIS A 150 9.32 -1.94 16.73
CA HIS A 150 10.30 -1.35 17.62
C HIS A 150 10.15 0.18 17.69
N PRO A 151 10.17 0.81 18.89
CA PRO A 151 9.89 2.24 19.06
C PRO A 151 10.90 3.16 18.39
N LYS A 152 12.11 2.67 18.09
CA LYS A 152 13.14 3.41 17.37
C LYS A 152 13.03 3.32 15.84
N THR A 153 12.09 2.56 15.28
CA THR A 153 11.86 2.56 13.83
C THR A 153 11.19 3.86 13.41
N ARG A 154 11.85 4.59 12.52
CA ARG A 154 11.41 5.94 12.07
C ARG A 154 10.83 5.95 10.68
N LEU A 155 11.29 5.05 9.81
CA LEU A 155 10.92 5.03 8.40
C LEU A 155 11.08 3.62 7.84
N LEU A 156 10.16 3.22 6.97
CA LEU A 156 10.34 2.07 6.09
C LEU A 156 10.45 2.55 4.65
N ILE A 157 11.50 2.13 3.94
CA ILE A 157 11.62 2.27 2.49
C ILE A 157 11.26 0.92 1.88
N ALA A 158 10.26 0.87 1.01
CA ALA A 158 9.76 -0.39 0.45
C ALA A 158 9.22 -0.22 -0.98
N HIS A 159 8.95 -1.36 -1.63
CA HIS A 159 8.39 -1.38 -2.98
C HIS A 159 6.86 -1.16 -3.06
N GLY A 160 6.17 -1.06 -1.93
CA GLY A 160 4.70 -0.89 -1.91
C GLY A 160 3.90 -2.18 -2.07
N GLY A 161 4.50 -3.36 -1.89
CA GLY A 161 3.76 -4.63 -1.80
C GLY A 161 2.77 -4.61 -0.65
N TYR A 162 1.62 -5.27 -0.84
CA TYR A 162 0.50 -5.22 0.10
C TYR A 162 0.87 -5.60 1.55
N ASN A 163 1.74 -6.59 1.73
CA ASN A 163 2.16 -7.00 3.08
C ASN A 163 2.91 -5.88 3.80
N SER A 164 3.91 -5.26 3.15
CA SER A 164 4.68 -4.15 3.73
C SER A 164 3.80 -2.92 3.98
N PHE A 165 2.87 -2.62 3.06
CA PHE A 165 1.87 -1.57 3.25
C PHE A 165 0.98 -1.83 4.47
N LEU A 166 0.50 -3.08 4.62
CA LEU A 166 -0.35 -3.48 5.75
C LEU A 166 0.42 -3.42 7.08
N GLU A 167 1.65 -3.95 7.12
CA GLU A 167 2.51 -3.90 8.30
C GLU A 167 2.79 -2.46 8.73
N ALA A 168 3.15 -1.57 7.78
CA ALA A 168 3.34 -0.15 8.05
C ALA A 168 2.08 0.52 8.60
N SER A 169 0.93 0.21 7.99
CA SER A 169 -0.37 0.73 8.45
C SER A 169 -0.73 0.26 9.85
N GLN A 170 -0.37 -0.97 10.23
CA GLN A 170 -0.66 -1.54 11.56
C GLN A 170 0.29 -1.08 12.63
N THR A 171 1.56 -0.82 12.29
CA THR A 171 2.60 -0.40 13.25
C THR A 171 2.69 1.11 13.41
N GLY A 172 2.08 1.87 12.49
CA GLY A 172 2.13 3.33 12.52
C GLY A 172 3.49 3.90 12.10
N VAL A 173 4.23 3.18 11.24
CA VAL A 173 5.51 3.61 10.69
C VAL A 173 5.28 4.28 9.34
N PRO A 174 5.76 5.53 9.13
CA PRO A 174 5.66 6.19 7.83
C PRO A 174 6.58 5.52 6.80
N VAL A 175 6.26 5.69 5.51
CA VAL A 175 6.93 4.95 4.44
C VAL A 175 7.38 5.83 3.27
N VAL A 176 8.53 5.49 2.69
CA VAL A 176 8.91 5.88 1.32
C VAL A 176 8.68 4.67 0.43
N LEU A 177 7.87 4.82 -0.61
CA LEU A 177 7.52 3.72 -1.49
C LEU A 177 8.10 3.94 -2.89
N MET A 178 8.76 2.92 -3.42
CA MET A 178 9.26 2.86 -4.80
C MET A 178 8.54 1.71 -5.53
N PRO A 179 7.36 1.93 -6.12
CA PRO A 179 6.62 0.89 -6.82
C PRO A 179 7.40 0.35 -8.02
N LEU A 180 7.48 -0.96 -8.14
CA LEU A 180 8.19 -1.65 -9.21
C LEU A 180 7.22 -2.17 -10.28
N PHE A 181 6.08 -2.77 -9.86
CA PHE A 181 5.07 -3.36 -10.75
C PHE A 181 3.74 -3.62 -10.02
N ALA A 182 2.70 -3.99 -10.76
CA ALA A 182 1.40 -4.50 -10.33
C ALA A 182 0.63 -3.58 -9.34
N ASP A 183 0.13 -4.14 -8.24
CA ASP A 183 -0.68 -3.48 -7.22
C ASP A 183 0.09 -2.46 -6.38
N GLN A 184 1.43 -2.46 -6.48
CA GLN A 184 2.31 -1.58 -5.70
C GLN A 184 2.01 -0.09 -5.95
N PHE A 185 1.68 0.28 -7.20
CA PHE A 185 1.29 1.65 -7.54
C PHE A 185 -0.01 2.08 -6.85
N ILE A 186 -0.97 1.16 -6.76
CA ILE A 186 -2.25 1.44 -6.09
C ILE A 186 -2.02 1.59 -4.58
N ASN A 187 -1.22 0.72 -3.99
CA ASN A 187 -0.89 0.76 -2.57
C ASN A 187 -0.12 2.03 -2.21
N ALA A 188 0.83 2.45 -3.07
CA ALA A 188 1.58 3.69 -2.89
C ALA A 188 0.65 4.92 -2.91
N ARG A 189 -0.27 5.00 -3.88
CA ARG A 189 -1.28 6.07 -3.93
C ARG A 189 -2.18 6.07 -2.70
N ARG A 190 -2.58 4.91 -2.20
CA ARG A 190 -3.36 4.80 -0.96
C ARG A 190 -2.58 5.35 0.24
N ALA A 191 -1.31 4.95 0.41
CA ALA A 191 -0.46 5.42 1.48
C ALA A 191 -0.27 6.94 1.44
N GLN A 192 -0.08 7.52 0.24
CA GLN A 192 -0.02 8.98 0.05
C GLN A 192 -1.34 9.67 0.43
N ARG A 193 -2.50 9.11 0.03
CA ARG A 193 -3.82 9.67 0.39
C ARG A 193 -4.07 9.64 1.90
N PHE A 194 -3.52 8.66 2.62
CA PHE A 194 -3.55 8.64 4.09
C PHE A 194 -2.52 9.57 4.73
N GLY A 195 -1.66 10.20 3.93
CA GLY A 195 -0.70 11.21 4.39
C GLY A 195 0.47 10.64 5.20
N PHE A 196 0.80 9.35 5.05
CA PHE A 196 1.93 8.74 5.75
C PHE A 196 3.04 8.21 4.82
N ALA A 197 2.98 8.56 3.52
CA ALA A 197 3.93 8.08 2.53
C ALA A 197 4.42 9.16 1.56
N ARG A 198 5.65 8.96 1.07
CA ARG A 198 6.19 9.57 -0.14
C ARG A 198 6.45 8.48 -1.17
N THR A 199 6.41 8.84 -2.46
CA THR A 199 6.65 7.88 -3.55
C THR A 199 7.84 8.32 -4.38
N LEU A 200 8.70 7.36 -4.71
CA LEU A 200 9.81 7.51 -5.63
C LEU A 200 9.46 6.86 -6.97
N ASP A 201 9.89 7.49 -8.06
CA ASP A 201 9.83 6.90 -9.39
C ASP A 201 11.14 6.18 -9.67
N LYS A 202 11.06 4.86 -9.90
CA LYS A 202 12.23 4.03 -10.20
C LYS A 202 12.95 4.43 -11.49
N LEU A 203 12.23 5.02 -12.48
CA LEU A 203 12.81 5.42 -13.75
C LEU A 203 13.51 6.78 -13.68
N ALA A 204 13.16 7.60 -12.71
CA ALA A 204 13.71 8.94 -12.52
C ALA A 204 14.38 9.08 -11.14
N LEU A 205 14.97 7.98 -10.64
CA LEU A 205 15.62 7.93 -9.32
C LEU A 205 16.94 8.71 -9.37
N THR A 206 17.11 9.61 -8.39
CA THR A 206 18.37 10.32 -8.12
C THR A 206 18.66 10.34 -6.63
N THR A 207 19.91 10.58 -6.25
CA THR A 207 20.35 10.72 -4.86
C THR A 207 19.52 11.77 -4.11
N GLU A 208 19.30 12.93 -4.75
CA GLU A 208 18.57 14.06 -4.18
C GLU A 208 17.10 13.66 -3.91
N LYS A 209 16.43 13.01 -4.86
CA LYS A 209 15.03 12.60 -4.69
C LYS A 209 14.86 11.60 -3.55
N VAL A 210 15.80 10.68 -3.38
CA VAL A 210 15.79 9.74 -2.25
C VAL A 210 15.98 10.48 -0.94
N ALA A 211 17.01 11.35 -0.86
CA ALA A 211 17.31 12.14 0.32
C ALA A 211 16.16 13.09 0.69
N ASP A 212 15.56 13.76 -0.29
CA ASP A 212 14.41 14.65 -0.10
C ASP A 212 13.18 13.90 0.42
N ALA A 213 12.88 12.72 -0.14
CA ALA A 213 11.75 11.91 0.32
C ALA A 213 11.94 11.44 1.76
N MET A 214 13.16 11.03 2.14
CA MET A 214 13.52 10.64 3.50
C MET A 214 13.44 11.85 4.44
N SER A 215 14.07 12.96 4.07
CA SER A 215 14.10 14.20 4.85
C SER A 215 12.69 14.74 5.11
N ALA A 216 11.83 14.75 4.09
CA ALA A 216 10.45 15.20 4.22
C ALA A 216 9.67 14.39 5.27
N ILE A 217 9.86 13.06 5.32
CA ILE A 217 9.17 12.22 6.31
C ILE A 217 9.79 12.34 7.69
N LEU A 218 11.12 12.40 7.79
CA LEU A 218 11.83 12.41 9.06
C LEU A 218 11.70 13.75 9.79
N ASN A 219 11.54 14.86 9.06
CA ASN A 219 11.46 16.20 9.62
C ASN A 219 10.02 16.71 9.81
N ASP A 220 9.03 16.10 9.12
CA ASP A 220 7.62 16.45 9.27
C ASP A 220 6.88 15.39 10.09
N LEU A 221 6.53 15.75 11.32
CA LEU A 221 5.81 14.87 12.25
C LEU A 221 4.42 14.46 11.75
N SER A 222 3.84 15.17 10.79
CA SER A 222 2.51 14.86 10.25
C SER A 222 2.44 13.46 9.66
N TYR A 223 3.52 13.00 8.98
CA TYR A 223 3.60 11.64 8.45
C TYR A 223 3.49 10.57 9.53
N THR A 224 4.24 10.74 10.62
CA THR A 224 4.20 9.82 11.77
C THR A 224 2.84 9.88 12.49
N GLN A 225 2.26 11.07 12.65
CA GLN A 225 0.94 11.23 13.27
C GLN A 225 -0.14 10.55 12.43
N ASN A 226 -0.13 10.73 11.11
CA ASN A 226 -1.07 10.09 10.20
C ASN A 226 -0.92 8.58 10.19
N ALA A 227 0.32 8.06 10.20
CA ALA A 227 0.59 6.63 10.30
C ALA A 227 0.04 6.04 11.60
N LYS A 228 0.30 6.67 12.74
CA LYS A 228 -0.20 6.25 14.06
C LYS A 228 -1.73 6.34 14.15
N LYS A 229 -2.33 7.40 13.59
CA LYS A 229 -3.79 7.53 13.50
C LYS A 229 -4.40 6.39 12.70
N LEU A 230 -3.81 6.03 11.56
CA LEU A 230 -4.26 4.88 10.77
C LEU A 230 -4.12 3.57 11.56
N ALA A 231 -2.99 3.38 12.25
CA ALA A 231 -2.76 2.20 13.09
C ALA A 231 -3.80 2.07 14.20
N SER A 232 -4.12 3.15 14.91
CA SER A 232 -5.18 3.14 15.93
C SER A 232 -6.55 2.80 15.36
N MET A 233 -6.91 3.35 14.18
CA MET A 233 -8.15 3.01 13.49
C MET A 233 -8.22 1.54 13.06
N LEU A 234 -7.09 0.95 12.70
CA LEU A 234 -7.01 -0.47 12.33
C LEU A 234 -7.04 -1.39 13.55
N ALA A 235 -6.55 -0.92 14.71
CA ALA A 235 -6.61 -1.65 15.97
C ALA A 235 -8.02 -1.65 16.58
N ASP A 236 -8.79 -0.58 16.37
CA ASP A 236 -10.16 -0.42 16.87
C ASP A 236 -11.18 -1.19 16.01
N LYS A 237 -10.96 -2.49 15.84
CA LYS A 237 -11.91 -3.38 15.16
C LYS A 237 -12.78 -4.08 16.17
N PRO A 238 -14.10 -4.22 15.88
CA PRO A 238 -15.05 -4.89 16.78
C PRO A 238 -14.68 -6.35 17.09
N THR A 239 -13.87 -6.97 16.24
CA THR A 239 -13.30 -8.27 16.48
C THR A 239 -11.92 -8.38 15.84
N THR A 240 -10.96 -8.79 16.65
CA THR A 240 -9.56 -8.98 16.23
C THR A 240 -9.29 -10.41 15.75
N LYS A 241 -10.25 -11.33 15.92
CA LYS A 241 -10.10 -12.74 15.58
C LYS A 241 -10.65 -13.01 14.18
N PRO A 242 -9.81 -13.16 13.13
CA PRO A 242 -10.25 -13.47 11.76
C PRO A 242 -11.13 -14.72 11.68
N TYR A 243 -10.90 -15.70 12.55
CA TYR A 243 -11.73 -16.90 12.67
C TYR A 243 -13.17 -16.60 13.11
N ALA A 244 -13.36 -15.69 14.05
CA ALA A 244 -14.69 -15.31 14.48
C ALA A 244 -15.48 -14.61 13.36
N ILE A 245 -14.77 -13.80 12.56
CA ILE A 245 -15.38 -13.18 11.37
C ILE A 245 -15.74 -14.24 10.34
N LEU A 246 -14.81 -15.17 10.07
CA LEU A 246 -15.06 -16.27 9.14
C LEU A 246 -16.22 -17.15 9.59
N GLU A 247 -16.22 -17.58 10.85
CA GLU A 247 -17.29 -18.39 11.44
C GLU A 247 -18.65 -17.69 11.35
N HIS A 248 -18.70 -16.41 11.70
CA HIS A 248 -19.92 -15.61 11.59
C HIS A 248 -20.41 -15.53 10.14
N ARG A 249 -19.49 -15.29 9.18
CA ARG A 249 -19.84 -15.22 7.75
C ARG A 249 -20.28 -16.56 7.19
N LEU A 250 -19.65 -17.66 7.61
CA LEU A 250 -20.06 -19.01 7.23
C LEU A 250 -21.47 -19.33 7.77
N LYS A 251 -21.74 -19.00 9.05
CA LYS A 251 -23.07 -19.14 9.63
C LYS A 251 -24.10 -18.34 8.85
N LEU A 252 -23.79 -17.10 8.46
CA LEU A 252 -24.68 -16.31 7.62
C LEU A 252 -24.86 -16.88 6.21
N ALA A 253 -23.84 -17.47 5.63
CA ALA A 253 -23.90 -18.09 4.31
C ALA A 253 -24.72 -19.40 4.29
N THR A 254 -24.86 -20.07 5.45
CA THR A 254 -25.69 -21.29 5.59
C THR A 254 -27.14 -20.97 5.89
N VAL A 255 -27.46 -19.71 6.20
CA VAL A 255 -28.86 -19.27 6.31
C VAL A 255 -29.34 -18.91 4.89
N ASP A 256 -30.39 -19.58 4.46
CA ASP A 256 -31.03 -19.27 3.17
C ASP A 256 -31.66 -17.88 3.24
N SER A 257 -30.84 -16.88 2.90
CA SER A 257 -31.24 -15.48 2.93
C SER A 257 -31.04 -14.85 1.56
N PRO A 258 -32.10 -14.39 0.92
CA PRO A 258 -32.05 -13.72 -0.38
C PRO A 258 -31.19 -12.42 -0.33
N HIS A 259 -30.91 -11.90 0.86
CA HIS A 259 -30.09 -10.69 1.03
C HIS A 259 -28.58 -10.89 0.82
N PHE A 260 -28.09 -12.13 0.88
CA PHE A 260 -26.68 -12.45 0.65
C PHE A 260 -26.39 -12.98 -0.76
N ALA A 261 -27.43 -13.28 -1.52
CA ALA A 261 -27.27 -13.61 -2.93
C ALA A 261 -26.90 -12.35 -3.72
N LEU A 262 -26.00 -12.50 -4.67
CA LEU A 262 -25.73 -11.44 -5.68
C LEU A 262 -26.91 -11.39 -6.66
N LYS A 263 -28.10 -11.08 -6.15
CA LYS A 263 -29.32 -11.01 -6.97
C LYS A 263 -29.12 -10.25 -8.28
N PRO A 264 -28.49 -9.05 -8.30
CA PRO A 264 -28.29 -8.36 -9.57
C PRO A 264 -27.48 -9.14 -10.60
N ALA A 265 -26.59 -10.05 -10.16
CA ALA A 265 -25.80 -10.86 -11.08
C ALA A 265 -26.53 -12.17 -11.47
N GLN A 266 -27.44 -12.67 -10.63
CA GLN A 266 -28.26 -13.84 -10.92
C GLN A 266 -29.42 -13.52 -11.87
N ASP A 267 -29.92 -12.29 -11.80
CA ASP A 267 -31.05 -11.81 -12.63
C ASP A 267 -30.57 -11.28 -14.01
N LEU A 268 -29.25 -11.24 -14.27
CA LEU A 268 -28.73 -10.85 -15.56
C LEU A 268 -28.92 -11.98 -16.59
N SER A 269 -29.47 -11.62 -17.74
CA SER A 269 -29.47 -12.53 -18.90
C SER A 269 -28.00 -12.81 -19.36
N ILE A 270 -27.79 -13.89 -20.09
CA ILE A 270 -26.46 -14.23 -20.67
C ILE A 270 -25.92 -13.06 -21.49
N LEU A 271 -26.78 -12.38 -22.24
CA LEU A 271 -26.39 -11.23 -23.06
C LEU A 271 -25.87 -10.07 -22.22
N GLU A 272 -26.54 -9.78 -21.09
CA GLU A 272 -26.15 -8.72 -20.17
C GLU A 272 -24.92 -9.11 -19.35
N PHE A 273 -24.79 -10.38 -18.93
CA PHE A 273 -23.64 -10.87 -18.15
C PHE A 273 -22.34 -10.73 -18.95
N TYR A 274 -22.37 -11.06 -20.24
CA TYR A 274 -21.21 -10.93 -21.14
C TYR A 274 -21.11 -9.58 -21.84
N LEU A 275 -21.97 -8.61 -21.52
CA LEU A 275 -21.98 -7.27 -22.09
C LEU A 275 -22.21 -7.23 -23.62
N PHE A 276 -22.87 -8.23 -24.20
CA PHE A 276 -23.16 -8.25 -25.64
C PHE A 276 -24.11 -7.13 -26.05
N ASP A 277 -25.01 -6.69 -25.17
CA ASP A 277 -25.86 -5.53 -25.36
C ASP A 277 -25.05 -4.24 -25.53
N ILE A 278 -23.99 -4.04 -24.73
CA ILE A 278 -23.08 -2.90 -24.86
C ILE A 278 -22.29 -2.98 -26.16
N ALA A 279 -21.79 -4.17 -26.50
CA ALA A 279 -21.06 -4.39 -27.75
C ALA A 279 -21.92 -4.10 -28.97
N ALA A 280 -23.20 -4.49 -28.95
CA ALA A 280 -24.14 -4.19 -30.03
C ALA A 280 -24.39 -2.67 -30.18
N VAL A 281 -24.59 -1.95 -29.07
CA VAL A 281 -24.74 -0.48 -29.11
C VAL A 281 -23.50 0.19 -29.69
N ILE A 282 -22.30 -0.23 -29.25
CA ILE A 282 -21.04 0.31 -29.80
C ILE A 282 -20.93 0.04 -31.29
N ALA A 283 -21.27 -1.16 -31.75
CA ALA A 283 -21.24 -1.52 -33.16
C ALA A 283 -22.19 -0.64 -34.00
N VAL A 284 -23.42 -0.40 -33.53
CA VAL A 284 -24.38 0.48 -34.17
C VAL A 284 -23.87 1.92 -34.26
N VAL A 285 -23.32 2.45 -33.16
CA VAL A 285 -22.75 3.82 -33.14
C VAL A 285 -21.59 3.94 -34.13
N LEU A 286 -20.68 2.97 -34.15
CA LEU A 286 -19.56 2.97 -35.11
C LEU A 286 -20.03 2.86 -36.56
N PHE A 287 -21.10 2.09 -36.82
CA PHE A 287 -21.70 1.98 -38.13
C PHE A 287 -22.31 3.32 -38.59
N VAL A 288 -23.05 4.00 -37.72
CA VAL A 288 -23.66 5.32 -38.03
C VAL A 288 -22.60 6.41 -38.23
N LEU A 289 -21.50 6.38 -37.46
CA LEU A 289 -20.42 7.36 -37.62
C LEU A 289 -19.57 7.14 -38.91
N LYS A 290 -19.60 5.92 -39.44
CA LYS A 290 -18.84 5.57 -40.68
C LYS A 290 -19.60 5.91 -41.97
N ASN A 291 -20.92 6.01 -41.92
CA ASN A 291 -21.79 6.39 -43.04
C ASN A 291 -22.27 7.84 -42.88
#